data_1ffe26abc22be0caa3cd97ddc392616f
#
_entry.id   1ffe26abc22be0caa3cd97ddc392616f
#
_cell.length_a   1.000
_cell.length_b   1.000
_cell.length_c   1.000
_cell.angle_alpha   90.00
_cell.angle_beta   90.00
_cell.angle_gamma   90.00
#
_symmetry.space_group_name_H-M   'P 1'
#
loop_
_entity.id
_entity.type
_entity.pdbx_description
1 polymer ?
#
loop_
_entity_poly.entity_id
_entity_poly.type
_entity_poly.pdbx_seq_one_letter_code
_entity_poly.pdbx_strand_id
1 'polypeptide(L)'
;MSIDDIKTVAILGAGTMGNGIAHVFAKAGFKVILRDIEQRFLDRALETITRNLDREIKKGKVAGVDKPRILGRLQLFTDVSALADADFVVEAVSERLDLKLASKSANAIYSFG
;
A
#
# COMPACT_ATOMS: atom_id res chain seq x y z
N MET A 1 -1.45 0.38 20.87
CA MET A 1 -1.76 1.15 19.63
C MET A 1 -3.18 0.86 19.20
N SER A 2 -3.98 1.87 19.03
CA SER A 2 -5.33 1.68 18.48
C SER A 2 -5.27 1.82 16.95
N ILE A 3 -6.32 1.39 16.28
CA ILE A 3 -6.40 1.51 14.82
C ILE A 3 -6.37 2.98 14.36
N ASP A 4 -6.81 3.90 15.22
CA ASP A 4 -6.79 5.32 14.91
C ASP A 4 -5.38 5.90 14.84
N ASP A 5 -4.40 5.21 15.40
CA ASP A 5 -3.00 5.63 15.34
C ASP A 5 -2.30 5.19 14.06
N ILE A 6 -2.94 4.33 13.27
CA ILE A 6 -2.37 3.85 12.02
C ILE A 6 -2.75 4.83 10.92
N LYS A 7 -1.75 5.53 10.38
CA LYS A 7 -1.93 6.50 9.30
C LYS A 7 -1.23 6.11 8.02
N THR A 8 -0.10 5.42 8.17
CA THR A 8 0.76 5.05 7.06
C THR A 8 0.97 3.54 7.03
N VAL A 9 0.65 2.95 5.92
CA VAL A 9 0.81 1.51 5.70
C VAL A 9 1.86 1.31 4.61
N ALA A 10 2.84 0.46 4.89
CA ALA A 10 3.83 0.09 3.90
C ALA A 10 3.53 -1.32 3.39
N ILE A 11 3.69 -1.51 2.10
CA ILE A 11 3.47 -2.80 1.44
C ILE A 11 4.77 -3.21 0.76
N LEU A 12 5.28 -4.37 1.13
CA LEU A 12 6.46 -4.98 0.53
C LEU A 12 6.01 -5.94 -0.57
N GLY A 13 6.37 -5.63 -1.79
CA GLY A 13 6.00 -6.42 -2.94
C GLY A 13 4.86 -5.78 -3.74
N ALA A 14 5.14 -5.43 -4.99
CA ALA A 14 4.21 -4.72 -5.86
C ALA A 14 3.54 -5.63 -6.90
N GLY A 15 3.55 -6.94 -6.67
CA GLY A 15 2.86 -7.89 -7.54
C GLY A 15 1.35 -7.78 -7.41
N THR A 16 0.65 -8.76 -7.95
CA THR A 16 -0.83 -8.74 -7.98
C THR A 16 -1.44 -8.54 -6.61
N MET A 17 -0.95 -9.27 -5.60
CA MET A 17 -1.47 -9.16 -4.24
C MET A 17 -1.12 -7.81 -3.62
N GLY A 18 0.14 -7.37 -3.74
CA GLY A 18 0.60 -6.11 -3.16
C GLY A 18 -0.11 -4.91 -3.76
N ASN A 19 -0.30 -4.87 -5.07
CA ASN A 19 -1.00 -3.75 -5.69
C ASN A 19 -2.48 -3.71 -5.30
N GLY A 20 -3.12 -4.87 -5.14
CA GLY A 20 -4.51 -4.94 -4.70
C GLY A 20 -4.69 -4.41 -3.27
N ILE A 21 -3.76 -4.76 -2.39
CA ILE A 21 -3.77 -4.28 -1.00
C ILE A 21 -3.51 -2.78 -0.95
N ALA A 22 -2.54 -2.29 -1.74
CA ALA A 22 -2.25 -0.86 -1.82
C ALA A 22 -3.48 -0.07 -2.29
N HIS A 23 -4.19 -0.59 -3.27
CA HIS A 23 -5.42 0.00 -3.78
C HIS A 23 -6.47 0.16 -2.66
N VAL A 24 -6.71 -0.93 -1.92
CA VAL A 24 -7.70 -0.94 -0.84
C VAL A 24 -7.36 0.07 0.26
N PHE A 25 -6.11 0.08 0.71
CA PHE A 25 -5.69 1.00 1.77
C PHE A 25 -5.72 2.46 1.30
N ALA A 26 -5.31 2.73 0.08
CA ALA A 26 -5.35 4.09 -0.46
C ALA A 26 -6.80 4.60 -0.56
N LYS A 27 -7.73 3.74 -0.98
CA LYS A 27 -9.16 4.08 -1.01
C LYS A 27 -9.71 4.33 0.39
N ALA A 28 -9.22 3.60 1.38
CA ALA A 28 -9.68 3.73 2.76
C ALA A 28 -9.14 5.01 3.45
N GLY A 29 -8.23 5.72 2.81
CA GLY A 29 -7.72 7.00 3.33
C GLY A 29 -6.34 6.93 3.93
N PHE A 30 -5.69 5.78 3.90
CA PHE A 30 -4.33 5.62 4.42
C PHE A 30 -3.30 6.13 3.44
N LYS A 31 -2.22 6.70 3.97
CA LYS A 31 -1.01 6.93 3.19
C LYS A 31 -0.35 5.58 2.96
N VAL A 32 -0.02 5.26 1.71
CA VAL A 32 0.49 3.95 1.33
C VAL A 32 1.89 4.09 0.74
N ILE A 33 2.81 3.34 1.33
CA ILE A 33 4.17 3.21 0.81
C ILE A 33 4.24 1.83 0.15
N LEU A 34 4.39 1.81 -1.17
CA LEU A 34 4.53 0.57 -1.92
C LEU A 34 5.98 0.42 -2.33
N ARG A 35 6.61 -0.63 -1.86
CA ARG A 35 8.03 -0.88 -2.12
C ARG A 35 8.23 -2.17 -2.88
N ASP A 36 9.06 -2.11 -3.91
CA ASP A 36 9.56 -3.31 -4.58
C ASP A 36 11.02 -3.09 -4.96
N ILE A 37 11.72 -4.18 -5.21
CA ILE A 37 13.13 -4.14 -5.54
C ILE A 37 13.38 -3.50 -6.90
N GLU A 38 12.44 -3.57 -7.83
CA GLU A 38 12.57 -3.03 -9.17
C GLU A 38 11.51 -1.98 -9.48
N GLN A 39 11.94 -0.88 -10.06
CA GLN A 39 11.03 0.22 -10.45
C GLN A 39 9.96 -0.25 -11.44
N ARG A 40 10.27 -1.17 -12.34
CA ARG A 40 9.30 -1.66 -13.33
C ARG A 40 8.08 -2.31 -12.68
N PHE A 41 8.25 -2.96 -11.54
CA PHE A 41 7.14 -3.56 -10.80
C PHE A 41 6.26 -2.49 -10.16
N LEU A 42 6.87 -1.42 -9.69
CA LEU A 42 6.15 -0.27 -9.13
C LEU A 42 5.34 0.45 -10.21
N ASP A 43 5.96 0.67 -11.37
CA ASP A 43 5.29 1.32 -12.50
C ASP A 43 4.07 0.52 -12.96
N ARG A 44 4.24 -0.80 -13.03
CA ARG A 44 3.15 -1.71 -13.43
C ARG A 44 2.03 -1.70 -12.38
N ALA A 45 2.39 -1.69 -11.10
CA ALA A 45 1.41 -1.65 -10.01
C ALA A 45 0.58 -0.37 -10.08
N LEU A 46 1.23 0.78 -10.28
CA LEU A 46 0.54 2.06 -10.39
C LEU A 46 -0.41 2.07 -11.58
N GLU A 47 0.03 1.54 -12.71
CA GLU A 47 -0.79 1.43 -13.91
C GLU A 47 -2.03 0.56 -13.66
N THR A 48 -1.85 -0.58 -12.99
CA THR A 48 -2.94 -1.48 -12.64
C THR A 48 -3.93 -0.84 -11.69
N ILE A 49 -3.45 -0.16 -10.65
CA ILE A 49 -4.30 0.54 -9.68
C ILE A 49 -5.10 1.64 -10.39
N THR A 50 -4.46 2.41 -11.24
CA THR A 50 -5.13 3.48 -12.00
C THR A 50 -6.25 2.92 -12.86
N ARG A 51 -5.98 1.83 -13.57
CA ARG A 51 -6.97 1.15 -14.42
C ARG A 51 -8.15 0.63 -13.61
N ASN A 52 -7.87 0.04 -12.46
CA ASN A 52 -8.92 -0.48 -11.58
C ASN A 52 -9.77 0.63 -10.97
N LEU A 53 -9.16 1.76 -10.62
CA LEU A 53 -9.90 2.94 -10.18
C LEU A 53 -10.83 3.45 -11.27
N ASP A 54 -10.37 3.51 -12.50
CA ASP A 54 -11.19 3.95 -13.63
C ASP A 54 -12.40 3.05 -13.82
N ARG A 55 -12.24 1.75 -13.63
CA ARG A 55 -13.36 0.80 -13.68
C ARG A 55 -14.35 1.05 -12.55
N GLU A 56 -13.87 1.29 -11.35
CA GLU A 56 -14.73 1.56 -10.19
C GLU A 56 -15.50 2.86 -10.36
N ILE A 57 -14.86 3.88 -10.94
CA ILE A 57 -15.52 5.15 -11.25
C ILE A 57 -16.62 4.93 -12.29
N LYS A 58 -16.34 4.17 -13.32
CA LYS A 58 -17.31 3.87 -14.38
C LYS A 58 -18.52 3.12 -13.83
N LYS A 59 -18.31 2.27 -12.82
CA LYS A 59 -19.40 1.52 -12.16
C LYS A 59 -20.10 2.30 -11.06
N GLY A 60 -19.68 3.53 -10.79
CA GLY A 60 -20.27 4.36 -9.74
C GLY A 60 -19.85 3.99 -8.32
N LYS A 61 -18.83 3.15 -8.17
CA LYS A 61 -18.34 2.74 -6.83
C LYS A 61 -17.39 3.74 -6.21
N VAL A 62 -16.74 4.56 -7.04
CA VAL A 62 -15.81 5.59 -6.61
C VAL A 62 -16.16 6.86 -7.38
N ALA A 63 -16.19 7.99 -6.68
CA ALA A 63 -16.40 9.29 -7.35
C ALA A 63 -15.14 9.69 -8.13
N GLY A 64 -15.32 10.22 -9.33
CA GLY A 64 -14.20 10.64 -10.18
C GLY A 64 -13.30 11.66 -9.52
N VAL A 65 -13.86 12.56 -8.70
CA VAL A 65 -13.11 13.58 -7.95
C VAL A 65 -12.16 12.99 -6.92
N ASP A 66 -12.39 11.74 -6.49
CA ASP A 66 -11.56 11.07 -5.51
C ASP A 66 -10.32 10.41 -6.12
N LYS A 67 -10.28 10.22 -7.44
CA LYS A 67 -9.15 9.56 -8.10
C LYS A 67 -7.80 10.23 -7.81
N PRO A 68 -7.64 11.56 -7.99
CA PRO A 68 -6.36 12.19 -7.68
C PRO A 68 -6.00 12.09 -6.20
N ARG A 69 -6.97 12.11 -5.31
CA ARG A 69 -6.73 11.96 -3.86
C ARG A 69 -6.22 10.57 -3.53
N ILE A 70 -6.84 9.55 -4.09
CA ILE A 70 -6.47 8.16 -3.87
C ILE A 70 -5.06 7.91 -4.42
N LEU A 71 -4.80 8.31 -5.65
CA LEU A 71 -3.47 8.15 -6.25
C LEU A 71 -2.41 8.97 -5.51
N GLY A 72 -2.76 10.13 -4.99
CA GLY A 72 -1.85 10.96 -4.21
C GLY A 72 -1.42 10.36 -2.88
N ARG A 73 -2.16 9.37 -2.37
CA ARG A 73 -1.77 8.67 -1.14
C ARG A 73 -0.72 7.60 -1.38
N LEU A 74 -0.51 7.20 -2.64
CA LEU A 74 0.46 6.18 -3.01
C LEU A 74 1.84 6.80 -3.18
N GLN A 75 2.83 6.22 -2.50
CA GLN A 75 4.24 6.57 -2.65
C GLN A 75 5.00 5.31 -3.01
N LEU A 76 5.79 5.37 -4.08
CA LEU A 76 6.48 4.22 -4.65
C LEU A 76 7.97 4.36 -4.39
N PHE A 77 8.58 3.34 -3.79
CA PHE A 77 10.00 3.36 -3.45
C PHE A 77 10.66 2.02 -3.75
N THR A 78 11.90 2.06 -4.22
CA THR A 78 12.73 0.86 -4.31
C THR A 78 13.58 0.67 -3.05
N ASP A 79 13.82 1.74 -2.30
CA ASP A 79 14.66 1.72 -1.11
C ASP A 79 13.85 1.28 0.12
N VAL A 80 14.39 0.33 0.88
CA VAL A 80 13.76 -0.16 2.11
C VAL A 80 13.72 0.89 3.22
N SER A 81 14.56 1.92 3.16
CA SER A 81 14.54 2.98 4.17
C SER A 81 13.20 3.72 4.22
N ALA A 82 12.43 3.70 3.13
CA ALA A 82 11.10 4.29 3.10
C ALA A 82 10.14 3.66 4.10
N LEU A 83 10.39 2.42 4.52
CA LEU A 83 9.56 1.71 5.49
C LEU A 83 9.63 2.27 6.90
N ALA A 84 10.66 3.07 7.20
CA ALA A 84 10.85 3.64 8.53
C ALA A 84 9.69 4.53 8.97
N ASP A 85 8.97 5.11 8.02
CA ASP A 85 7.83 6.00 8.30
C ASP A 85 6.50 5.26 8.44
N ALA A 86 6.48 3.95 8.23
CA ALA A 86 5.25 3.18 8.27
C ALA A 86 4.85 2.84 9.71
N ASP A 87 3.54 2.88 9.97
CA ASP A 87 2.95 2.40 11.22
C ASP A 87 2.66 0.91 11.16
N PHE A 88 2.42 0.42 9.96
CA PHE A 88 2.05 -0.97 9.71
C PHE A 88 2.72 -1.45 8.41
N VAL A 89 3.23 -2.67 8.42
CA VAL A 89 3.89 -3.25 7.24
C VAL A 89 3.18 -4.52 6.83
N VAL A 90 2.80 -4.57 5.56
CA VAL A 90 2.21 -5.76 4.94
C VAL A 90 3.25 -6.34 3.99
N GLU A 91 3.63 -7.58 4.22
CA GLU A 91 4.54 -8.28 3.32
C GLU A 91 3.73 -9.18 2.40
N ALA A 92 3.67 -8.81 1.12
CA ALA A 92 2.92 -9.53 0.10
C ALA A 92 3.90 -10.30 -0.78
N VAL A 93 4.16 -11.56 -0.43
CA VAL A 93 5.13 -12.39 -1.12
C VAL A 93 4.42 -13.58 -1.74
N SER A 94 4.44 -13.64 -3.07
CA SER A 94 3.81 -14.73 -3.79
C SER A 94 2.33 -14.88 -3.39
N GLU A 95 1.93 -16.03 -2.86
CA GLU A 95 0.55 -16.29 -2.43
C GLU A 95 0.37 -16.12 -0.91
N ARG A 96 1.41 -15.65 -0.23
CA ARG A 96 1.38 -15.46 1.22
C ARG A 96 1.29 -14.01 1.58
N LEU A 97 0.47 -13.75 2.60
CA LEU A 97 0.31 -12.42 3.16
C LEU A 97 0.80 -12.45 4.61
N ASP A 98 1.86 -11.72 4.89
CA ASP A 98 2.38 -11.53 6.24
C ASP A 98 2.09 -10.10 6.70
N LEU A 99 1.39 -9.98 7.81
CA LEU A 99 1.06 -8.70 8.42
C LEU A 99 2.00 -8.45 9.58
N LYS A 100 2.65 -7.30 9.58
CA LYS A 100 3.63 -6.95 10.60
C LYS A 100 3.36 -5.54 11.11
N LEU A 101 3.26 -5.42 12.42
CA LEU A 101 3.15 -4.11 13.06
C LEU A 101 4.55 -3.57 13.27
N ALA A 102 4.84 -2.40 12.68
CA ALA A 102 6.11 -1.74 12.86
C ALA A 102 6.13 -1.00 14.20
N SER A 103 7.10 -1.33 15.05
CA SER A 103 7.34 -0.59 16.29
C SER A 103 8.51 0.35 16.07
N LYS A 104 8.26 1.65 16.11
CA LYS A 104 9.29 2.67 15.95
C LYS A 104 10.26 2.71 17.13
N SER A 105 9.83 2.27 18.30
CA SER A 105 10.63 2.35 19.53
C SER A 105 11.61 1.19 19.67
N ALA A 106 11.33 0.04 19.09
CA ALA A 106 12.11 -1.18 19.35
C ALA A 106 12.59 -1.89 18.08
N ASN A 107 12.34 -1.36 16.91
CA ASN A 107 12.59 -2.02 15.64
C ASN A 107 11.98 -3.43 15.58
N ALA A 108 11.00 -3.68 16.43
CA ALA A 108 10.36 -4.98 16.50
C ALA A 108 9.25 -5.05 15.47
N ILE A 109 9.25 -6.12 14.71
CA ILE A 109 8.21 -6.41 13.75
C ILE A 109 7.45 -7.63 14.24
N TYR A 110 6.15 -7.46 14.47
CA TYR A 110 5.29 -8.54 14.93
C TYR A 110 4.55 -9.15 13.76
N SER A 111 4.67 -10.45 13.58
CA SER A 111 3.97 -11.18 12.53
C SER A 111 2.64 -11.69 13.06
N PHE A 112 1.57 -11.49 12.31
CA PHE A 112 0.24 -11.96 12.63
C PHE A 112 -0.20 -13.13 11.74
N GLY A 113 0.72 -13.64 10.95
CA GLY A 113 0.36 -14.64 9.98
C GLY A 113 0.50 -16.07 10.45
#